data_45a679be65a2dceb2282846f3f51c6d3
#
_entry.id   45a679be65a2dceb2282846f3f51c6d3
#
_cell.length_a   1.000
_cell.length_b   1.000
_cell.length_c   1.000
_cell.angle_alpha   90.00
_cell.angle_beta   90.00
_cell.angle_gamma   90.00
#
_symmetry.space_group_name_H-M   'P 1'
#
loop_
_entity.id
_entity.type
_entity.pdbx_description
1 polymer ?
#
loop_
_entity_poly.entity_id
_entity_poly.type
_entity_poly.pdbx_seq_one_letter_code
_entity_poly.pdbx_strand_id
1 'polypeptide(L)'
;MNDEKKVLLGMSLAELQQVVAELGMPKFTAAQIAKWLYQQHVGTIDEMTNLSKANREKLSQSYQVGCMAPIDSQHSKDGTIKYLFPVASGHFVETVYIPDGDRATLCVSCQVGCKMNCLFCQTGKQGYEGSLSAGDILNQIYSLPERETLTNIVFMGQGEPMDNLDAVLRATEVLTSDYGYAWSPRRITVSSVGVKNKLKRFLDESECHVAISMHSPLPEQRRQLMPAEKQMSITEVVELLKQYDFSHQRRCSFEYICFAGLNDTTTYAREIIKLLRGLDCRVNLIRFHEIPGVDLPGADEKRMEAMRDYLTAHGVFTTIRASRGQDIFAACGLLSTAKKAEVKSE
;
A
#
# COMPACT_ATOMS: atom_id res chain seq x y z
N MET A 1 32.41 18.08 2.02
CA MET A 1 31.38 17.03 1.81
C MET A 1 30.16 17.51 2.58
N ASN A 2 29.04 17.81 1.89
CA ASN A 2 27.78 18.05 2.59
C ASN A 2 27.35 16.70 3.15
N ASP A 3 27.54 16.45 4.44
CA ASP A 3 26.97 15.29 5.10
C ASP A 3 25.44 15.44 5.06
N GLU A 4 24.79 14.64 4.22
CA GLU A 4 23.35 14.62 4.10
C GLU A 4 22.76 14.16 5.44
N LYS A 5 21.92 14.99 6.06
CA LYS A 5 21.33 14.69 7.37
C LYS A 5 20.46 13.45 7.31
N LYS A 6 20.57 12.58 8.32
CA LYS A 6 19.73 11.40 8.46
C LYS A 6 18.28 11.81 8.73
N VAL A 7 17.33 11.05 8.19
CA VAL A 7 15.89 11.28 8.33
C VAL A 7 15.36 10.56 9.56
N LEU A 8 14.60 11.28 10.41
CA LEU A 8 13.94 10.72 11.60
C LEU A 8 12.60 10.05 11.26
N LEU A 9 11.89 10.58 10.27
CA LEU A 9 10.60 10.02 9.84
C LEU A 9 10.78 8.58 9.34
N GLY A 10 10.01 7.65 9.87
CA GLY A 10 10.13 6.22 9.60
C GLY A 10 10.94 5.44 10.62
N MET A 11 11.63 6.10 11.55
CA MET A 11 12.33 5.42 12.63
C MET A 11 11.36 4.83 13.66
N SER A 12 11.60 3.60 14.11
CA SER A 12 10.92 3.02 15.26
C SER A 12 11.36 3.68 16.57
N LEU A 13 10.62 3.43 17.65
CA LEU A 13 11.03 3.87 18.98
C LEU A 13 12.42 3.34 19.36
N ALA A 14 12.75 2.10 18.98
CA ALA A 14 14.05 1.49 19.26
C ALA A 14 15.18 2.22 18.52
N GLU A 15 14.99 2.60 17.26
CA GLU A 15 15.95 3.39 16.50
C GLU A 15 16.08 4.81 17.05
N LEU A 16 15.01 5.45 17.46
CA LEU A 16 15.05 6.75 18.14
C LEU A 16 15.79 6.66 19.49
N GLN A 17 15.66 5.53 20.21
CA GLN A 17 16.46 5.30 21.44
C GLN A 17 17.95 5.18 21.14
N GLN A 18 18.35 4.59 20.02
CA GLN A 18 19.75 4.56 19.59
C GLN A 18 20.25 5.97 19.25
N VAL A 19 19.44 6.75 18.49
CA VAL A 19 19.78 8.15 18.17
C VAL A 19 20.04 8.99 19.42
N VAL A 20 19.14 8.91 20.42
CA VAL A 20 19.32 9.71 21.66
C VAL A 20 20.49 9.22 22.49
N ALA A 21 20.79 7.92 22.47
CA ALA A 21 21.97 7.37 23.16
C ALA A 21 23.27 7.84 22.51
N GLU A 22 23.36 7.79 21.18
CA GLU A 22 24.52 8.29 20.40
C GLU A 22 24.80 9.77 20.65
N LEU A 23 23.74 10.58 20.80
CA LEU A 23 23.83 12.01 21.06
C LEU A 23 24.00 12.37 22.54
N GLY A 24 24.08 11.37 23.45
CA GLY A 24 24.21 11.58 24.89
C GLY A 24 23.00 12.27 25.51
N MET A 25 21.79 12.01 25.00
CA MET A 25 20.54 12.54 25.53
C MET A 25 19.88 11.56 26.51
N PRO A 26 19.00 12.02 27.42
CA PRO A 26 18.22 11.16 28.31
C PRO A 26 17.35 10.18 27.51
N LYS A 27 17.21 8.92 27.98
CA LYS A 27 16.43 7.87 27.27
C LYS A 27 14.99 8.28 26.96
N PHE A 28 14.33 9.03 27.84
CA PHE A 28 12.92 9.48 27.63
C PHE A 28 12.79 10.43 26.44
N THR A 29 13.87 11.06 25.96
CA THR A 29 13.87 11.97 24.81
C THR A 29 13.43 11.24 23.54
N ALA A 30 13.70 9.94 23.39
CA ALA A 30 13.22 9.16 22.24
C ALA A 30 11.68 9.12 22.13
N ALA A 31 10.99 8.93 23.25
CA ALA A 31 9.54 8.96 23.27
C ALA A 31 8.98 10.37 23.00
N GLN A 32 9.69 11.41 23.44
CA GLN A 32 9.33 12.79 23.12
C GLN A 32 9.48 13.05 21.61
N ILE A 33 10.57 12.63 20.98
CA ILE A 33 10.79 12.75 19.54
C ILE A 33 9.71 11.98 18.78
N ALA A 34 9.42 10.72 19.15
CA ALA A 34 8.36 9.91 18.53
C ALA A 34 7.00 10.62 18.59
N LYS A 35 6.64 11.21 19.73
CA LYS A 35 5.38 11.95 19.90
C LYS A 35 5.34 13.19 18.97
N TRP A 36 6.42 13.94 18.86
CA TRP A 36 6.50 15.07 17.95
C TRP A 36 6.37 14.65 16.48
N LEU A 37 7.05 13.58 16.10
CA LEU A 37 6.96 13.05 14.74
C LEU A 37 5.56 12.53 14.43
N TYR A 38 5.06 11.56 15.20
CA TYR A 38 3.94 10.74 14.77
C TYR A 38 2.57 11.16 15.31
N GLN A 39 2.54 12.03 16.33
CA GLN A 39 1.28 12.54 16.90
C GLN A 39 1.09 14.05 16.69
N GLN A 40 2.18 14.82 16.64
CA GLN A 40 2.12 16.27 16.43
C GLN A 40 2.47 16.67 14.98
N HIS A 41 3.09 15.78 14.20
CA HIS A 41 3.41 15.96 12.78
C HIS A 41 4.21 17.25 12.50
N VAL A 42 5.28 17.47 13.26
CA VAL A 42 6.12 18.67 13.12
C VAL A 42 6.95 18.67 11.85
N GLY A 43 7.09 19.81 11.19
CA GLY A 43 7.91 19.96 9.99
C GLY A 43 9.41 20.05 10.28
N THR A 44 9.78 20.53 11.47
CA THR A 44 11.18 20.78 11.85
C THR A 44 11.49 20.32 13.27
N ILE A 45 12.78 20.08 13.55
CA ILE A 45 13.24 19.73 14.91
C ILE A 45 13.04 20.90 15.88
N ASP A 46 13.09 22.14 15.39
CA ASP A 46 12.91 23.33 16.25
C ASP A 46 11.52 23.44 16.87
N GLU A 47 10.51 22.85 16.24
CA GLU A 47 9.15 22.76 16.77
C GLU A 47 9.02 21.80 17.98
N MET A 48 10.00 20.94 18.24
CA MET A 48 10.02 19.99 19.36
C MET A 48 10.30 20.70 20.69
N THR A 49 9.42 21.60 21.11
CA THR A 49 9.67 22.60 22.17
C THR A 49 9.87 22.03 23.58
N ASN A 50 9.44 20.79 23.85
CA ASN A 50 9.73 20.11 25.12
C ASN A 50 11.12 19.48 25.19
N LEU A 51 11.90 19.49 24.07
CA LEU A 51 13.33 19.23 24.08
C LEU A 51 14.06 20.53 24.44
N SER A 52 15.12 20.43 25.25
CA SER A 52 15.99 21.59 25.51
C SER A 52 16.59 22.12 24.19
N LYS A 53 16.88 23.43 24.16
CA LYS A 53 17.52 24.07 23.00
C LYS A 53 18.79 23.34 22.60
N ALA A 54 19.65 22.99 23.57
CA ALA A 54 20.90 22.25 23.33
C ALA A 54 20.64 20.86 22.68
N ASN A 55 19.59 20.16 23.09
CA ASN A 55 19.23 18.86 22.49
C ASN A 55 18.70 19.02 21.05
N ARG A 56 17.88 20.05 20.79
CA ARG A 56 17.44 20.36 19.42
C ARG A 56 18.61 20.69 18.50
N GLU A 57 19.55 21.54 18.98
CA GLU A 57 20.77 21.88 18.23
C GLU A 57 21.62 20.63 17.92
N LYS A 58 21.86 19.76 18.92
CA LYS A 58 22.60 18.51 18.71
C LYS A 58 21.89 17.60 17.67
N LEU A 59 20.58 17.44 17.80
CA LEU A 59 19.79 16.60 16.89
C LEU A 59 19.85 17.17 15.46
N SER A 60 19.68 18.48 15.30
CA SER A 60 19.67 19.16 14.00
C SER A 60 21.02 19.16 13.28
N GLN A 61 22.12 18.91 13.98
CA GLN A 61 23.44 18.78 13.34
C GLN A 61 23.50 17.56 12.41
N SER A 62 22.91 16.43 12.82
CA SER A 62 23.03 15.15 12.12
C SER A 62 21.72 14.63 11.56
N TYR A 63 20.59 15.18 12.00
CA TYR A 63 19.25 14.69 11.65
C TYR A 63 18.33 15.80 11.15
N GLN A 64 17.29 15.40 10.43
CA GLN A 64 16.16 16.23 10.01
C GLN A 64 14.88 15.40 10.14
N VAL A 65 13.71 16.06 10.21
CA VAL A 65 12.42 15.36 10.20
C VAL A 65 12.27 14.55 8.91
N GLY A 66 12.55 15.17 7.76
CA GLY A 66 12.56 14.52 6.46
C GLY A 66 11.19 14.43 5.80
N CYS A 67 10.22 15.25 6.22
CA CYS A 67 8.94 15.35 5.52
C CYS A 67 9.08 16.17 4.23
N MET A 68 8.38 15.74 3.19
CA MET A 68 8.37 16.37 1.86
C MET A 68 6.93 16.51 1.38
N ALA A 69 6.50 17.74 1.11
CA ALA A 69 5.16 17.99 0.56
C ALA A 69 5.01 17.39 -0.85
N PRO A 70 3.78 17.01 -1.27
CA PRO A 70 3.53 16.64 -2.65
C PRO A 70 3.83 17.82 -3.58
N ILE A 71 4.36 17.53 -4.76
CA ILE A 71 4.76 18.57 -5.74
C ILE A 71 3.72 18.80 -6.82
N ASP A 72 2.73 17.93 -6.91
CA ASP A 72 1.63 18.02 -7.89
C ASP A 72 0.40 17.29 -7.34
N SER A 73 -0.79 17.71 -7.80
CA SER A 73 -2.05 17.04 -7.50
C SER A 73 -3.02 17.09 -8.68
N GLN A 74 -3.79 16.04 -8.86
CA GLN A 74 -4.86 15.94 -9.86
C GLN A 74 -6.18 15.61 -9.15
N HIS A 75 -7.23 16.35 -9.46
CA HIS A 75 -8.53 16.24 -8.81
C HIS A 75 -9.56 15.62 -9.73
N SER A 76 -10.18 14.53 -9.30
CA SER A 76 -11.28 13.86 -9.99
C SER A 76 -12.62 14.52 -9.67
N LYS A 77 -13.57 14.37 -10.58
CA LYS A 77 -14.96 14.81 -10.37
C LYS A 77 -15.66 14.08 -9.21
N ASP A 78 -15.20 12.90 -8.84
CA ASP A 78 -15.76 12.11 -7.74
C ASP A 78 -15.12 12.43 -6.37
N GLY A 79 -14.28 13.48 -6.30
CA GLY A 79 -13.59 13.91 -5.10
C GLY A 79 -12.25 13.20 -4.84
N THR A 80 -11.90 12.19 -5.64
CA THR A 80 -10.59 11.52 -5.53
C THR A 80 -9.48 12.47 -5.92
N ILE A 81 -8.36 12.45 -5.16
CA ILE A 81 -7.20 13.29 -5.45
C ILE A 81 -5.98 12.39 -5.59
N LYS A 82 -5.25 12.54 -6.69
CA LYS A 82 -3.98 11.87 -6.93
C LYS A 82 -2.84 12.85 -6.71
N TYR A 83 -1.98 12.56 -5.76
CA TYR A 83 -0.80 13.32 -5.42
C TYR A 83 0.47 12.73 -6.02
N LEU A 84 1.43 13.58 -6.35
CA LEU A 84 2.79 13.21 -6.73
C LEU A 84 3.74 13.58 -5.60
N PHE A 85 4.32 12.58 -4.96
CA PHE A 85 5.29 12.76 -3.88
C PHE A 85 6.72 12.55 -4.37
N PRO A 86 7.65 13.44 -4.03
CA PRO A 86 9.07 13.17 -4.17
C PRO A 86 9.49 12.12 -3.14
N VAL A 87 10.51 11.33 -3.46
CA VAL A 87 11.11 10.36 -2.55
C VAL A 87 12.61 10.59 -2.43
N ALA A 88 13.23 10.09 -1.36
CA ALA A 88 14.64 10.36 -1.04
C ALA A 88 15.62 9.99 -2.17
N SER A 89 15.27 9.02 -3.01
CA SER A 89 16.08 8.64 -4.18
C SER A 89 16.06 9.64 -5.36
N GLY A 90 15.31 10.75 -5.24
CA GLY A 90 15.13 11.74 -6.32
C GLY A 90 14.05 11.38 -7.35
N HIS A 91 13.41 10.22 -7.20
CA HIS A 91 12.27 9.80 -8.00
C HIS A 91 10.95 10.33 -7.41
N PHE A 92 9.83 9.88 -8.00
CA PHE A 92 8.49 10.26 -7.59
C PHE A 92 7.59 9.04 -7.50
N VAL A 93 6.58 9.13 -6.60
CA VAL A 93 5.50 8.13 -6.52
C VAL A 93 4.14 8.80 -6.49
N GLU A 94 3.14 8.12 -7.02
CA GLU A 94 1.74 8.57 -6.95
C GLU A 94 1.06 7.96 -5.74
N THR A 95 0.23 8.76 -5.07
CA THR A 95 -0.57 8.41 -3.90
C THR A 95 -1.99 8.89 -4.14
N VAL A 96 -3.01 8.12 -3.78
CA VAL A 96 -4.40 8.48 -4.08
C VAL A 96 -5.22 8.60 -2.80
N TYR A 97 -5.75 9.80 -2.57
CA TYR A 97 -6.75 10.08 -1.54
C TYR A 97 -8.15 9.83 -2.10
N ILE A 98 -8.92 8.98 -1.42
CA ILE A 98 -10.23 8.51 -1.89
C ILE A 98 -11.27 8.78 -0.79
N PRO A 99 -12.04 9.88 -0.89
CA PRO A 99 -13.16 10.14 0.02
C PRO A 99 -14.38 9.30 -0.36
N ASP A 100 -15.13 8.84 0.64
CA ASP A 100 -16.37 8.07 0.46
C ASP A 100 -17.30 8.22 1.69
N GLY A 101 -18.14 9.25 1.69
CA GLY A 101 -18.96 9.63 2.83
C GLY A 101 -18.09 9.97 4.06
N ASP A 102 -18.34 9.28 5.18
CA ASP A 102 -17.55 9.44 6.41
C ASP A 102 -16.22 8.69 6.38
N ARG A 103 -15.91 8.04 5.27
CA ARG A 103 -14.68 7.28 5.08
C ARG A 103 -13.75 8.00 4.13
N ALA A 104 -12.46 8.06 4.49
CA ALA A 104 -11.40 8.49 3.60
C ALA A 104 -10.28 7.46 3.61
N THR A 105 -9.91 6.96 2.43
CA THR A 105 -8.87 5.95 2.26
C THR A 105 -7.69 6.55 1.52
N LEU A 106 -6.49 6.33 2.02
CA LEU A 106 -5.26 6.64 1.28
C LEU A 106 -4.68 5.36 0.66
N CYS A 107 -4.50 5.38 -0.66
CA CYS A 107 -3.79 4.34 -1.40
C CYS A 107 -2.32 4.76 -1.52
N VAL A 108 -1.44 4.10 -0.75
CA VAL A 108 -0.01 4.41 -0.69
C VAL A 108 0.82 3.52 -1.58
N SER A 109 1.92 4.07 -2.09
CA SER A 109 2.94 3.38 -2.86
C SER A 109 4.09 2.91 -1.95
N CYS A 110 4.73 1.80 -2.30
CA CYS A 110 5.87 1.25 -1.56
C CYS A 110 7.14 1.06 -2.41
N GLN A 111 7.05 1.26 -3.73
CA GLN A 111 8.18 1.21 -4.66
C GLN A 111 8.00 2.26 -5.76
N VAL A 112 9.09 2.66 -6.39
CA VAL A 112 9.09 3.39 -7.65
C VAL A 112 9.01 2.36 -8.77
N GLY A 113 7.84 2.23 -9.39
CA GLY A 113 7.55 1.14 -10.31
C GLY A 113 7.33 -0.21 -9.61
N CYS A 114 7.42 -1.34 -10.35
CA CYS A 114 7.16 -2.68 -9.81
C CYS A 114 7.84 -3.77 -10.64
N LYS A 115 8.46 -4.77 -9.97
CA LYS A 115 9.11 -5.92 -10.62
C LYS A 115 8.13 -7.00 -11.08
N MET A 116 6.89 -7.00 -10.57
CA MET A 116 5.95 -8.11 -10.77
C MET A 116 5.45 -8.22 -12.21
N ASN A 117 5.53 -7.16 -12.99
CA ASN A 117 5.18 -7.11 -14.42
C ASN A 117 3.82 -7.75 -14.74
N CYS A 118 2.80 -7.48 -13.90
CA CYS A 118 1.44 -7.93 -14.16
C CYS A 118 0.92 -7.32 -15.46
N LEU A 119 0.30 -8.14 -16.31
CA LEU A 119 -0.13 -7.74 -17.66
C LEU A 119 -1.07 -6.53 -17.67
N PHE A 120 -1.94 -6.43 -16.68
CA PHE A 120 -3.01 -5.45 -16.54
C PHE A 120 -2.61 -4.20 -15.70
N CYS A 121 -1.32 -4.03 -15.37
CA CYS A 121 -0.89 -2.99 -14.43
C CYS A 121 0.12 -2.03 -15.06
N GLN A 122 -0.23 -0.75 -15.11
CA GLN A 122 0.63 0.29 -15.67
C GLN A 122 1.93 0.47 -14.88
N THR A 123 1.89 0.32 -13.55
CA THR A 123 3.08 0.35 -12.70
C THR A 123 4.07 -0.76 -13.06
N GLY A 124 3.57 -1.97 -13.39
CA GLY A 124 4.41 -3.07 -13.85
C GLY A 124 5.04 -2.81 -15.23
N LYS A 125 4.34 -2.08 -16.09
CA LYS A 125 4.86 -1.67 -17.41
C LYS A 125 5.92 -0.57 -17.33
N GLN A 126 5.85 0.28 -16.31
CA GLN A 126 6.87 1.30 -16.03
C GLN A 126 8.24 0.67 -15.74
N GLY A 127 8.27 -0.54 -15.18
CA GLY A 127 9.49 -1.17 -14.67
C GLY A 127 9.72 -0.85 -13.19
N TYR A 128 10.91 -1.15 -12.69
CA TYR A 128 11.29 -0.97 -11.28
C TYR A 128 12.55 -0.09 -11.17
N GLU A 129 12.46 0.97 -10.39
CA GLU A 129 13.55 1.94 -10.19
C GLU A 129 14.05 1.97 -8.73
N GLY A 130 13.29 1.44 -7.78
CA GLY A 130 13.72 1.36 -6.39
C GLY A 130 12.60 1.05 -5.39
N SER A 131 12.99 0.58 -4.20
CA SER A 131 12.10 0.42 -3.06
C SER A 131 12.09 1.69 -2.20
N LEU A 132 10.93 2.05 -1.67
CA LEU A 132 10.78 3.17 -0.74
C LEU A 132 11.29 2.79 0.65
N SER A 133 11.89 3.73 1.36
CA SER A 133 12.14 3.62 2.79
C SER A 133 10.82 3.67 3.58
N ALA A 134 10.83 3.26 4.84
CA ALA A 134 9.68 3.44 5.72
C ALA A 134 9.30 4.92 5.88
N GLY A 135 10.30 5.81 5.86
CA GLY A 135 10.11 7.26 5.87
C GLY A 135 9.37 7.75 4.63
N ASP A 136 9.77 7.31 3.41
CA ASP A 136 9.08 7.67 2.17
C ASP A 136 7.64 7.16 2.14
N ILE A 137 7.39 5.95 2.66
CA ILE A 137 6.03 5.39 2.77
C ILE A 137 5.18 6.25 3.72
N LEU A 138 5.69 6.53 4.92
CA LEU A 138 4.98 7.33 5.93
C LEU A 138 4.82 8.79 5.50
N ASN A 139 5.75 9.33 4.71
CA ASN A 139 5.65 10.70 4.22
C ASN A 139 4.39 10.95 3.37
N GLN A 140 3.92 9.94 2.63
CA GLN A 140 2.67 10.04 1.86
C GLN A 140 1.44 10.27 2.76
N ILE A 141 1.52 9.83 4.03
CA ILE A 141 0.47 10.08 5.05
C ILE A 141 0.77 11.38 5.79
N TYR A 142 2.01 11.56 6.21
CA TYR A 142 2.50 12.67 7.03
C TYR A 142 2.28 14.02 6.37
N SER A 143 2.62 14.14 5.10
CA SER A 143 2.56 15.37 4.31
C SER A 143 1.30 15.49 3.45
N LEU A 144 0.31 14.58 3.63
CA LEU A 144 -0.98 14.67 2.94
C LEU A 144 -1.78 15.87 3.47
N PRO A 145 -2.30 16.75 2.60
CA PRO A 145 -3.15 17.86 3.04
C PRO A 145 -4.39 17.41 3.84
N GLU A 146 -5.02 16.31 3.45
CA GLU A 146 -6.24 15.76 4.06
C GLU A 146 -5.98 14.72 5.15
N ARG A 147 -4.77 14.60 5.70
CA ARG A 147 -4.38 13.50 6.62
C ARG A 147 -5.32 13.36 7.83
N GLU A 148 -5.86 14.48 8.35
CA GLU A 148 -6.75 14.46 9.52
C GLU A 148 -8.11 13.80 9.24
N THR A 149 -8.49 13.69 7.96
CA THR A 149 -9.73 13.03 7.55
C THR A 149 -9.55 11.52 7.32
N LEU A 150 -8.31 11.02 7.30
CA LEU A 150 -8.02 9.64 6.97
C LEU A 150 -8.62 8.66 7.96
N THR A 151 -9.36 7.70 7.45
CA THR A 151 -9.90 6.57 8.20
C THR A 151 -9.20 5.25 7.91
N ASN A 152 -8.66 5.08 6.70
CA ASN A 152 -8.06 3.84 6.24
C ASN A 152 -6.84 4.08 5.35
N ILE A 153 -5.93 3.09 5.33
CA ILE A 153 -4.78 3.05 4.42
C ILE A 153 -4.79 1.72 3.69
N VAL A 154 -4.50 1.74 2.39
CA VAL A 154 -4.31 0.54 1.58
C VAL A 154 -2.97 0.62 0.84
N PHE A 155 -2.16 -0.43 0.95
CA PHE A 155 -0.92 -0.60 0.20
C PHE A 155 -1.26 -1.24 -1.15
N MET A 156 -1.88 -0.47 -2.03
CA MET A 156 -2.35 -0.87 -3.36
C MET A 156 -1.93 0.13 -4.46
N GLY A 157 -1.00 1.02 -4.14
CA GLY A 157 -0.37 1.95 -5.07
C GLY A 157 0.73 1.28 -5.89
N GLN A 158 1.81 2.02 -6.16
CA GLN A 158 2.95 1.51 -6.91
C GLN A 158 3.80 0.56 -6.06
N GLY A 159 4.15 -0.60 -6.64
CA GLY A 159 5.03 -1.60 -6.03
C GLY A 159 4.32 -2.82 -5.45
N GLU A 160 5.11 -3.83 -5.10
CA GLU A 160 4.70 -5.03 -4.39
C GLU A 160 5.15 -4.94 -2.93
N PRO A 161 4.25 -4.83 -1.96
CA PRO A 161 4.62 -4.67 -0.55
C PRO A 161 5.52 -5.79 -0.01
N MET A 162 5.30 -7.04 -0.44
CA MET A 162 6.13 -8.16 0.00
C MET A 162 7.55 -8.13 -0.60
N ASP A 163 7.76 -7.45 -1.73
CA ASP A 163 9.11 -7.23 -2.29
C ASP A 163 9.87 -6.11 -1.54
N ASN A 164 9.15 -5.27 -0.79
CA ASN A 164 9.70 -4.24 0.10
C ASN A 164 9.28 -4.45 1.57
N LEU A 165 9.28 -5.69 2.03
CA LEU A 165 8.62 -6.09 3.26
C LEU A 165 9.15 -5.39 4.52
N ASP A 166 10.47 -5.20 4.65
CA ASP A 166 11.04 -4.59 5.85
C ASP A 166 10.55 -3.15 6.07
N ALA A 167 10.51 -2.35 4.99
CA ALA A 167 10.00 -0.99 5.05
C ALA A 167 8.48 -0.95 5.28
N VAL A 168 7.72 -1.89 4.70
CA VAL A 168 6.27 -2.01 4.90
C VAL A 168 5.95 -2.42 6.34
N LEU A 169 6.66 -3.40 6.90
CA LEU A 169 6.50 -3.80 8.30
C LEU A 169 6.84 -2.65 9.25
N ARG A 170 7.93 -1.92 8.98
CA ARG A 170 8.29 -0.74 9.76
C ARG A 170 7.21 0.36 9.68
N ALA A 171 6.70 0.65 8.50
CA ALA A 171 5.64 1.64 8.33
C ALA A 171 4.36 1.22 9.06
N THR A 172 3.95 -0.05 8.96
CA THR A 172 2.77 -0.58 9.66
C THR A 172 2.98 -0.64 11.18
N GLU A 173 4.19 -0.94 11.66
CA GLU A 173 4.57 -0.83 13.08
C GLU A 173 4.35 0.60 13.60
N VAL A 174 4.90 1.60 12.93
CA VAL A 174 4.73 3.02 13.33
C VAL A 174 3.26 3.44 13.31
N LEU A 175 2.50 2.99 12.30
CA LEU A 175 1.06 3.31 12.19
C LEU A 175 0.23 2.69 13.32
N THR A 176 0.59 1.51 13.82
CA THR A 176 -0.23 0.76 14.78
C THR A 176 0.27 0.85 16.22
N SER A 177 1.52 1.27 16.46
CA SER A 177 2.11 1.36 17.80
C SER A 177 1.62 2.59 18.57
N ASP A 178 1.53 2.47 19.90
CA ASP A 178 1.13 3.55 20.81
C ASP A 178 2.10 4.75 20.76
N TYR A 179 3.38 4.52 20.46
CA TYR A 179 4.36 5.60 20.28
C TYR A 179 4.22 6.33 18.94
N GLY A 180 3.52 5.69 17.98
CA GLY A 180 3.29 6.19 16.64
C GLY A 180 1.90 6.81 16.47
N TYR A 181 1.19 6.42 15.43
CA TYR A 181 -0.17 6.92 15.13
C TYR A 181 -1.26 6.26 15.99
N ALA A 182 -0.97 5.17 16.67
CA ALA A 182 -1.90 4.37 17.47
C ALA A 182 -3.18 3.94 16.70
N TRP A 183 -3.07 3.68 15.41
CA TRP A 183 -4.20 3.24 14.62
C TRP A 183 -4.49 1.76 14.83
N SER A 184 -5.76 1.41 14.81
CA SER A 184 -6.14 0.00 14.77
C SER A 184 -5.60 -0.66 13.49
N PRO A 185 -4.98 -1.86 13.56
CA PRO A 185 -4.56 -2.62 12.38
C PRO A 185 -5.69 -2.86 11.36
N ARG A 186 -6.94 -2.84 11.81
CA ARG A 186 -8.16 -2.95 10.96
C ARG A 186 -8.32 -1.79 9.96
N ARG A 187 -7.65 -0.68 10.18
CA ARG A 187 -7.66 0.48 9.28
C ARG A 187 -6.66 0.34 8.13
N ILE A 188 -5.81 -0.70 8.17
CA ILE A 188 -4.70 -0.88 7.24
C ILE A 188 -4.86 -2.20 6.50
N THR A 189 -4.80 -2.14 5.17
CA THR A 189 -4.80 -3.34 4.30
C THR A 189 -3.53 -3.35 3.46
N VAL A 190 -2.79 -4.46 3.53
CA VAL A 190 -1.59 -4.67 2.71
C VAL A 190 -1.92 -5.70 1.62
N SER A 191 -1.75 -5.28 0.36
CA SER A 191 -1.98 -6.15 -0.80
C SER A 191 -0.71 -6.90 -1.18
N SER A 192 -0.86 -8.09 -1.76
CA SER A 192 0.26 -8.86 -2.32
C SER A 192 -0.17 -9.78 -3.45
N VAL A 193 0.73 -10.01 -4.37
CA VAL A 193 0.61 -11.07 -5.40
C VAL A 193 0.88 -12.48 -4.83
N GLY A 194 1.42 -12.57 -3.60
CA GLY A 194 1.91 -13.81 -3.00
C GLY A 194 3.40 -14.01 -3.32
N VAL A 195 4.29 -13.48 -2.48
CA VAL A 195 5.74 -13.66 -2.61
C VAL A 195 6.21 -14.69 -1.59
N LYS A 196 6.86 -15.74 -2.08
CA LYS A 196 7.30 -16.90 -1.27
C LYS A 196 8.12 -16.44 -0.05
N ASN A 197 7.86 -17.03 1.11
CA ASN A 197 8.45 -16.73 2.42
C ASN A 197 8.14 -15.31 2.97
N LYS A 198 7.94 -14.32 2.12
CA LYS A 198 7.66 -12.95 2.54
C LYS A 198 6.22 -12.79 3.01
N LEU A 199 5.26 -13.39 2.32
CA LEU A 199 3.86 -13.37 2.74
C LEU A 199 3.70 -14.03 4.12
N LYS A 200 4.36 -15.19 4.36
CA LYS A 200 4.33 -15.83 5.67
C LYS A 200 4.87 -14.91 6.76
N ARG A 201 6.03 -14.29 6.51
CA ARG A 201 6.64 -13.37 7.46
C ARG A 201 5.73 -12.16 7.76
N PHE A 202 5.07 -11.59 6.74
CA PHE A 202 4.07 -10.53 6.96
C PHE A 202 2.91 -11.00 7.85
N LEU A 203 2.43 -12.22 7.61
CA LEU A 203 1.35 -12.81 8.41
C LEU A 203 1.77 -13.07 9.86
N ASP A 204 3.03 -13.39 10.11
CA ASP A 204 3.58 -13.62 11.45
C ASP A 204 3.85 -12.31 12.22
N GLU A 205 4.29 -11.25 11.54
CA GLU A 205 4.81 -10.02 12.16
C GLU A 205 3.82 -8.82 12.13
N SER A 206 2.67 -8.94 11.44
CA SER A 206 1.70 -7.85 11.32
C SER A 206 0.27 -8.32 11.56
N GLU A 207 -0.53 -7.54 12.26
CA GLU A 207 -1.97 -7.73 12.46
C GLU A 207 -2.85 -7.00 11.42
N CYS A 208 -2.24 -6.33 10.46
CA CYS A 208 -2.96 -5.62 9.40
C CYS A 208 -3.73 -6.59 8.51
N HIS A 209 -4.80 -6.12 7.88
CA HIS A 209 -5.54 -6.88 6.88
C HIS A 209 -4.66 -7.25 5.69
N VAL A 210 -4.90 -8.42 5.11
CA VAL A 210 -4.20 -8.88 3.91
C VAL A 210 -5.18 -8.97 2.73
N ALA A 211 -4.74 -8.47 1.57
CA ALA A 211 -5.46 -8.59 0.31
C ALA A 211 -4.57 -9.33 -0.71
N ILE A 212 -5.08 -10.39 -1.30
CA ILE A 212 -4.34 -11.19 -2.29
C ILE A 212 -4.84 -10.90 -3.70
N SER A 213 -3.94 -10.48 -4.56
CA SER A 213 -4.20 -10.35 -6.00
C SER A 213 -4.37 -11.75 -6.61
N MET A 214 -5.64 -12.20 -6.77
CA MET A 214 -5.95 -13.50 -7.35
C MET A 214 -6.04 -13.43 -8.88
N HIS A 215 -6.97 -12.65 -9.38
CA HIS A 215 -7.31 -12.39 -10.79
C HIS A 215 -7.60 -13.63 -11.66
N SER A 216 -7.20 -14.81 -11.23
CA SER A 216 -7.65 -16.12 -11.71
C SER A 216 -7.47 -17.19 -10.63
N PRO A 217 -8.45 -18.13 -10.45
CA PRO A 217 -8.30 -19.28 -9.58
C PRO A 217 -7.45 -20.40 -10.22
N LEU A 218 -7.17 -20.30 -11.53
CA LEU A 218 -6.44 -21.29 -12.31
C LEU A 218 -4.98 -20.89 -12.45
N PRO A 219 -3.99 -21.68 -11.93
CA PRO A 219 -2.57 -21.31 -11.96
C PRO A 219 -2.03 -21.00 -13.36
N GLU A 220 -2.41 -21.78 -14.38
CA GLU A 220 -1.93 -21.57 -15.75
C GLU A 220 -2.38 -20.22 -16.32
N GLN A 221 -3.64 -19.83 -16.12
CA GLN A 221 -4.14 -18.54 -16.56
C GLN A 221 -3.59 -17.41 -15.70
N ARG A 222 -3.48 -17.60 -14.38
CA ARG A 222 -2.89 -16.60 -13.49
C ARG A 222 -1.45 -16.30 -13.87
N ARG A 223 -0.68 -17.31 -14.30
CA ARG A 223 0.71 -17.14 -14.80
C ARG A 223 0.80 -16.23 -16.02
N GLN A 224 -0.20 -16.28 -16.91
CA GLN A 224 -0.28 -15.39 -18.07
C GLN A 224 -0.56 -13.94 -17.67
N LEU A 225 -1.44 -13.74 -16.69
CA LEU A 225 -1.79 -12.42 -16.16
C LEU A 225 -0.72 -11.86 -15.22
N MET A 226 -0.10 -12.74 -14.41
CA MET A 226 0.79 -12.38 -13.30
C MET A 226 1.98 -13.35 -13.24
N PRO A 227 3.16 -12.95 -13.71
CA PRO A 227 4.36 -13.80 -13.69
C PRO A 227 4.77 -14.29 -12.30
N ALA A 228 4.36 -13.59 -11.22
CA ALA A 228 4.60 -13.98 -9.83
C ALA A 228 4.08 -15.38 -9.47
N GLU A 229 3.09 -15.89 -10.18
CA GLU A 229 2.57 -17.28 -10.05
C GLU A 229 3.67 -18.33 -10.16
N LYS A 230 4.79 -18.03 -10.88
CA LYS A 230 5.95 -18.93 -10.98
C LYS A 230 6.72 -19.10 -9.67
N GLN A 231 6.64 -18.11 -8.78
CA GLN A 231 7.35 -18.12 -7.48
C GLN A 231 6.51 -18.77 -6.38
N MET A 232 5.21 -18.46 -6.35
CA MET A 232 4.25 -18.98 -5.40
C MET A 232 2.88 -19.05 -6.07
N SER A 233 2.36 -20.24 -6.26
CA SER A 233 1.08 -20.45 -6.90
C SER A 233 -0.08 -19.96 -6.03
N ILE A 234 -1.20 -19.58 -6.65
CA ILE A 234 -2.39 -19.18 -5.90
C ILE A 234 -2.88 -20.28 -4.96
N THR A 235 -2.68 -21.54 -5.32
CA THR A 235 -2.99 -22.67 -4.46
C THR A 235 -2.09 -22.69 -3.21
N GLU A 236 -0.77 -22.50 -3.37
CA GLU A 236 0.16 -22.41 -2.23
C GLU A 236 -0.17 -21.21 -1.33
N VAL A 237 -0.55 -20.06 -1.94
CA VAL A 237 -0.99 -18.87 -1.19
C VAL A 237 -2.20 -19.20 -0.33
N VAL A 238 -3.23 -19.85 -0.89
CA VAL A 238 -4.45 -20.21 -0.16
C VAL A 238 -4.15 -21.23 0.94
N GLU A 239 -3.32 -22.24 0.69
CA GLU A 239 -2.93 -23.24 1.72
C GLU A 239 -2.12 -22.59 2.86
N LEU A 240 -1.29 -21.59 2.56
CA LEU A 240 -0.63 -20.81 3.60
C LEU A 240 -1.65 -20.02 4.44
N LEU A 241 -2.60 -19.33 3.78
CA LEU A 241 -3.60 -18.52 4.48
C LEU A 241 -4.51 -19.36 5.38
N LYS A 242 -4.83 -20.59 5.02
CA LYS A 242 -5.63 -21.51 5.86
C LYS A 242 -4.96 -21.86 7.20
N GLN A 243 -3.67 -21.55 7.36
CA GLN A 243 -2.97 -21.76 8.63
C GLN A 243 -3.18 -20.60 9.63
N TYR A 244 -3.88 -19.54 9.23
CA TYR A 244 -4.13 -18.34 10.03
C TYR A 244 -5.62 -18.14 10.28
N ASP A 245 -5.95 -17.50 11.41
CA ASP A 245 -7.32 -17.17 11.77
C ASP A 245 -7.69 -15.76 11.25
N PHE A 246 -8.70 -15.70 10.40
CA PHE A 246 -9.26 -14.44 9.86
C PHE A 246 -10.68 -14.16 10.37
N SER A 247 -11.21 -14.95 11.29
CA SER A 247 -12.57 -14.82 11.83
C SER A 247 -12.76 -13.63 12.78
N HIS A 248 -11.67 -13.11 13.33
CA HIS A 248 -11.72 -12.09 14.38
C HIS A 248 -11.26 -10.70 13.91
N GLN A 249 -10.04 -10.30 14.26
CA GLN A 249 -9.56 -8.94 14.05
C GLN A 249 -9.01 -8.73 12.64
N ARG A 250 -8.19 -9.65 12.18
CA ARG A 250 -7.59 -9.64 10.86
C ARG A 250 -8.57 -10.12 9.81
N ARG A 251 -8.53 -9.54 8.61
CA ARG A 251 -9.33 -9.98 7.47
C ARG A 251 -8.44 -10.38 6.32
N CYS A 252 -8.89 -11.40 5.57
CA CYS A 252 -8.32 -11.79 4.30
C CYS A 252 -9.30 -11.44 3.18
N SER A 253 -8.81 -10.81 2.11
CA SER A 253 -9.58 -10.60 0.89
C SER A 253 -8.81 -11.03 -0.34
N PHE A 254 -9.53 -11.34 -1.41
CA PHE A 254 -8.98 -11.63 -2.72
C PHE A 254 -9.47 -10.57 -3.71
N GLU A 255 -8.53 -9.92 -4.37
CA GLU A 255 -8.79 -8.93 -5.40
C GLU A 255 -8.87 -9.64 -6.75
N TYR A 256 -9.94 -9.39 -7.50
CA TYR A 256 -10.26 -10.11 -8.72
C TYR A 256 -10.71 -9.15 -9.81
N ILE A 257 -9.82 -8.81 -10.74
CA ILE A 257 -10.18 -8.04 -11.93
C ILE A 257 -10.97 -8.94 -12.86
N CYS A 258 -12.14 -8.47 -13.30
CA CYS A 258 -12.99 -9.20 -14.23
C CYS A 258 -12.69 -8.80 -15.68
N PHE A 259 -12.25 -9.77 -16.47
CA PHE A 259 -12.01 -9.63 -17.92
C PHE A 259 -13.07 -10.38 -18.71
N ALA A 260 -13.69 -9.69 -19.69
CA ALA A 260 -14.78 -10.26 -20.49
C ALA A 260 -14.33 -11.50 -21.27
N GLY A 261 -15.07 -12.61 -21.09
CA GLY A 261 -14.80 -13.86 -21.77
C GLY A 261 -13.55 -14.61 -21.32
N LEU A 262 -12.78 -14.05 -20.40
CA LEU A 262 -11.52 -14.64 -19.93
C LEU A 262 -11.66 -15.29 -18.54
N ASN A 263 -12.29 -14.57 -17.58
CA ASN A 263 -12.39 -15.03 -16.20
C ASN A 263 -13.72 -14.64 -15.52
N ASP A 264 -14.72 -14.19 -16.27
CA ASP A 264 -16.00 -13.63 -15.81
C ASP A 264 -17.19 -14.60 -15.89
N THR A 265 -16.92 -15.91 -16.02
CA THR A 265 -17.97 -16.91 -16.17
C THR A 265 -18.27 -17.69 -14.89
N THR A 266 -19.44 -18.36 -14.84
CA THR A 266 -19.82 -19.24 -13.73
C THR A 266 -18.80 -20.37 -13.49
N THR A 267 -18.09 -20.82 -14.51
CA THR A 267 -17.02 -21.80 -14.35
C THR A 267 -15.90 -21.27 -13.44
N TYR A 268 -15.48 -20.04 -13.66
CA TYR A 268 -14.48 -19.40 -12.78
C TYR A 268 -15.01 -19.18 -11.37
N ALA A 269 -16.28 -18.78 -11.23
CA ALA A 269 -16.89 -18.66 -9.91
C ALA A 269 -16.89 -19.99 -9.13
N ARG A 270 -17.15 -21.13 -9.80
CA ARG A 270 -17.06 -22.47 -9.21
C ARG A 270 -15.62 -22.81 -8.76
N GLU A 271 -14.64 -22.51 -9.57
CA GLU A 271 -13.24 -22.75 -9.22
C GLU A 271 -12.76 -21.84 -8.06
N ILE A 272 -13.23 -20.59 -7.98
CA ILE A 272 -12.99 -19.72 -6.81
C ILE A 272 -13.59 -20.35 -5.55
N ILE A 273 -14.86 -20.80 -5.58
CA ILE A 273 -15.52 -21.45 -4.44
C ILE A 273 -14.74 -22.69 -3.99
N LYS A 274 -14.31 -23.51 -4.94
CA LYS A 274 -13.54 -24.72 -4.66
C LYS A 274 -12.18 -24.39 -4.04
N LEU A 275 -11.45 -23.41 -4.58
CA LEU A 275 -10.14 -22.98 -4.10
C LEU A 275 -10.22 -22.41 -2.69
N LEU A 276 -11.21 -21.56 -2.41
CA LEU A 276 -11.36 -20.84 -1.14
C LEU A 276 -12.09 -21.62 -0.05
N ARG A 277 -12.53 -22.86 -0.34
CA ARG A 277 -13.25 -23.69 0.64
C ARG A 277 -12.46 -23.83 1.95
N GLY A 278 -13.12 -23.50 3.06
CA GLY A 278 -12.55 -23.60 4.41
C GLY A 278 -11.67 -22.41 4.83
N LEU A 279 -11.58 -21.36 4.01
CA LEU A 279 -10.90 -20.12 4.36
C LEU A 279 -11.95 -19.02 4.60
N ASP A 280 -11.90 -18.37 5.77
CA ASP A 280 -12.72 -17.17 6.04
C ASP A 280 -12.10 -15.98 5.31
N CYS A 281 -12.74 -15.60 4.20
CA CYS A 281 -12.25 -14.55 3.33
C CYS A 281 -13.39 -13.87 2.54
N ARG A 282 -13.02 -12.81 1.83
CA ARG A 282 -13.91 -12.06 0.94
C ARG A 282 -13.29 -11.98 -0.45
N VAL A 283 -14.13 -11.79 -1.46
CA VAL A 283 -13.69 -11.50 -2.82
C VAL A 283 -14.16 -10.10 -3.20
N ASN A 284 -13.26 -9.30 -3.72
CA ASN A 284 -13.53 -7.98 -4.27
C ASN A 284 -13.39 -8.04 -5.80
N LEU A 285 -14.50 -7.97 -6.50
CA LEU A 285 -14.50 -7.86 -7.96
C LEU A 285 -14.13 -6.43 -8.36
N ILE A 286 -13.20 -6.30 -9.28
CA ILE A 286 -12.64 -5.02 -9.74
C ILE A 286 -12.92 -4.89 -11.23
N ARG A 287 -13.41 -3.73 -11.66
CA ARG A 287 -13.51 -3.39 -13.08
C ARG A 287 -12.13 -3.20 -13.66
N PHE A 288 -11.88 -3.80 -14.80
CA PHE A 288 -10.66 -3.53 -15.55
C PHE A 288 -10.73 -2.14 -16.18
N HIS A 289 -9.63 -1.41 -16.07
CA HIS A 289 -9.43 -0.15 -16.76
C HIS A 289 -8.34 -0.34 -17.81
N GLU A 290 -8.66 0.00 -19.04
CA GLU A 290 -7.74 -0.15 -20.16
C GLU A 290 -6.44 0.61 -19.92
N ILE A 291 -5.33 -0.05 -20.22
CA ILE A 291 -3.99 0.54 -20.16
C ILE A 291 -3.31 0.45 -21.54
N PRO A 292 -2.45 1.39 -21.89
CA PRO A 292 -1.78 1.39 -23.19
C PRO A 292 -1.05 0.09 -23.47
N GLY A 293 -1.23 -0.47 -24.68
CA GLY A 293 -0.54 -1.67 -25.15
C GLY A 293 -1.03 -2.99 -24.55
N VAL A 294 -2.20 -3.02 -23.91
CA VAL A 294 -2.82 -4.24 -23.38
C VAL A 294 -4.22 -4.41 -23.97
N ASP A 295 -4.37 -5.49 -24.74
CA ASP A 295 -5.65 -5.85 -25.35
C ASP A 295 -6.38 -6.87 -24.47
N LEU A 296 -6.98 -6.37 -23.37
CA LEU A 296 -7.84 -7.14 -22.48
C LEU A 296 -9.17 -6.41 -22.35
N PRO A 297 -10.31 -7.07 -22.69
CA PRO A 297 -11.62 -6.46 -22.54
C PRO A 297 -12.09 -6.53 -21.08
N GLY A 298 -12.61 -5.43 -20.53
CA GLY A 298 -13.28 -5.42 -19.23
C GLY A 298 -14.64 -6.12 -19.27
N ALA A 299 -15.00 -6.83 -18.20
CA ALA A 299 -16.32 -7.43 -18.06
C ALA A 299 -17.38 -6.35 -17.87
N ASP A 300 -18.58 -6.57 -18.43
CA ASP A 300 -19.72 -5.70 -18.21
C ASP A 300 -20.32 -5.86 -16.79
N GLU A 301 -21.08 -4.87 -16.37
CA GLU A 301 -21.65 -4.81 -15.02
C GLU A 301 -22.56 -6.02 -14.72
N LYS A 302 -23.37 -6.44 -15.67
CA LYS A 302 -24.31 -7.58 -15.49
C LYS A 302 -23.57 -8.88 -15.20
N ARG A 303 -22.45 -9.12 -15.88
CA ARG A 303 -21.60 -10.30 -15.64
C ARG A 303 -20.92 -10.23 -14.27
N MET A 304 -20.44 -9.06 -13.89
CA MET A 304 -19.86 -8.86 -12.58
C MET A 304 -20.87 -9.04 -11.45
N GLU A 305 -22.09 -8.52 -11.62
CA GLU A 305 -23.20 -8.71 -10.68
C GLU A 305 -23.60 -10.18 -10.58
N ALA A 306 -23.76 -10.88 -11.72
CA ALA A 306 -24.07 -12.31 -11.74
C ALA A 306 -22.97 -13.14 -11.03
N MET A 307 -21.71 -12.80 -11.22
CA MET A 307 -20.58 -13.45 -10.55
C MET A 307 -20.58 -13.18 -9.04
N ARG A 308 -20.80 -11.93 -8.62
CA ARG A 308 -20.93 -11.54 -7.21
C ARG A 308 -22.05 -12.33 -6.52
N ASP A 309 -23.22 -12.35 -7.14
CA ASP A 309 -24.41 -13.00 -6.57
C ASP A 309 -24.21 -14.51 -6.48
N TYR A 310 -23.62 -15.11 -7.51
CA TYR A 310 -23.30 -16.54 -7.52
C TYR A 310 -22.30 -16.91 -6.41
N LEU A 311 -21.21 -16.18 -6.28
CA LEU A 311 -20.20 -16.41 -5.24
C LEU A 311 -20.81 -16.25 -3.83
N THR A 312 -21.57 -15.18 -3.62
CA THR A 312 -22.22 -14.89 -2.32
C THR A 312 -23.24 -15.96 -1.96
N ALA A 313 -24.06 -16.40 -2.90
CA ALA A 313 -25.05 -17.47 -2.69
C ALA A 313 -24.38 -18.82 -2.33
N HIS A 314 -23.12 -19.01 -2.68
CA HIS A 314 -22.36 -20.23 -2.37
C HIS A 314 -21.34 -20.04 -1.21
N GLY A 315 -21.57 -19.01 -0.36
CA GLY A 315 -20.81 -18.83 0.90
C GLY A 315 -19.51 -18.04 0.77
N VAL A 316 -19.20 -17.45 -0.39
CA VAL A 316 -18.05 -16.55 -0.56
C VAL A 316 -18.56 -15.11 -0.63
N PHE A 317 -18.46 -14.37 0.49
CA PHE A 317 -18.90 -12.97 0.52
C PHE A 317 -18.15 -12.15 -0.52
N THR A 318 -18.88 -11.57 -1.47
CA THR A 318 -18.29 -10.90 -2.62
C THR A 318 -18.87 -9.50 -2.80
N THR A 319 -17.99 -8.55 -3.10
CA THR A 319 -18.36 -7.16 -3.41
C THR A 319 -17.83 -6.75 -4.78
N ILE A 320 -18.47 -5.75 -5.40
CA ILE A 320 -17.92 -5.06 -6.57
C ILE A 320 -17.37 -3.74 -6.09
N ARG A 321 -16.07 -3.51 -6.26
CA ARG A 321 -15.44 -2.26 -5.84
C ARG A 321 -15.86 -1.11 -6.74
N ALA A 322 -16.22 0.02 -6.14
CA ALA A 322 -16.42 1.25 -6.89
C ALA A 322 -15.10 1.70 -7.53
N SER A 323 -15.14 2.04 -8.81
CA SER A 323 -14.00 2.68 -9.47
C SER A 323 -13.98 4.16 -9.11
N ARG A 324 -12.83 4.64 -8.64
CA ARG A 324 -12.63 6.03 -8.23
C ARG A 324 -11.47 6.64 -9.01
N GLY A 325 -11.57 7.94 -9.31
CA GLY A 325 -10.50 8.69 -9.97
C GLY A 325 -10.12 8.21 -11.38
N GLN A 326 -11.08 7.64 -12.12
CA GLN A 326 -10.84 7.14 -13.48
C GLN A 326 -10.35 8.23 -14.44
N ASP A 327 -10.98 9.39 -14.38
CA ASP A 327 -10.72 10.57 -15.23
C ASP A 327 -9.32 11.19 -15.02
N ILE A 328 -8.67 10.85 -13.92
CA ILE A 328 -7.30 11.28 -13.57
C ILE A 328 -6.30 10.12 -13.53
N PHE A 329 -6.64 8.95 -14.07
CA PHE A 329 -5.80 7.75 -14.03
C PHE A 329 -5.35 7.35 -12.61
N ALA A 330 -6.27 7.44 -11.64
CA ALA A 330 -6.03 7.08 -10.24
C ALA A 330 -6.64 5.74 -9.83
N ALA A 331 -7.41 5.08 -10.70
CA ALA A 331 -7.99 3.77 -10.41
C ALA A 331 -6.92 2.68 -10.31
N CYS A 332 -7.28 1.54 -9.69
CA CYS A 332 -6.38 0.41 -9.48
C CYS A 332 -5.71 -0.04 -10.80
N GLY A 333 -4.38 -0.18 -10.77
CA GLY A 333 -3.57 -0.58 -11.91
C GLY A 333 -3.16 0.54 -12.88
N LEU A 334 -3.64 1.78 -12.68
CA LEU A 334 -3.37 2.90 -13.59
C LEU A 334 -2.19 3.80 -13.17
N LEU A 335 -1.69 3.69 -11.93
CA LEU A 335 -0.64 4.56 -11.43
C LEU A 335 0.68 4.37 -12.17
N SER A 336 1.29 5.48 -12.62
CA SER A 336 2.59 5.48 -13.30
C SER A 336 3.22 6.87 -13.30
N THR A 337 4.50 6.94 -12.99
CA THR A 337 5.31 8.17 -13.03
C THR A 337 6.21 8.26 -14.27
N ALA A 338 6.19 7.26 -15.16
CA ALA A 338 7.07 7.16 -16.33
C ALA A 338 7.02 8.42 -17.24
N LYS A 339 5.81 8.94 -17.50
CA LYS A 339 5.64 10.15 -18.35
C LYS A 339 6.11 11.45 -17.69
N LYS A 340 6.29 11.48 -16.37
CA LYS A 340 6.68 12.70 -15.64
C LYS A 340 8.20 12.84 -15.51
N ALA A 341 8.96 11.78 -15.69
CA ALA A 341 10.41 11.81 -15.77
C ALA A 341 10.90 12.47 -17.07
N GLU A 342 10.16 12.34 -18.19
CA GLU A 342 10.49 12.93 -19.48
C GLU A 342 10.30 14.44 -19.53
N VAL A 343 9.33 14.98 -18.78
CA VAL A 343 9.00 16.43 -18.78
C VAL A 343 10.03 17.28 -17.99
N LYS A 344 10.86 16.65 -17.13
CA LYS A 344 11.90 17.36 -16.35
C LYS A 344 13.28 17.37 -17.00
N SER A 345 13.45 16.72 -18.16
CA SER A 345 14.69 16.71 -18.94
C SER A 345 14.70 17.73 -20.09
N GLU A 346 13.64 18.52 -20.25
CA GLU A 346 13.57 19.70 -21.10
C GLU A 346 13.65 20.99 -20.26
#